data_528cf8815806ae134ce834cd91beedf1
#
_entry.id   528cf8815806ae134ce834cd91beedf1
#
_cell.length_a   1.000
_cell.length_b   1.000
_cell.length_c   1.000
_cell.angle_alpha   90.00
_cell.angle_beta   90.00
_cell.angle_gamma   90.00
#
_symmetry.space_group_name_H-M   'P 1'
#
loop_
_entity.id
_entity.type
_entity.pdbx_description
1 polymer ?
#
loop_
_entity_poly.entity_id
_entity_poly.type
_entity_poly.pdbx_seq_one_letter_code
_entity_poly.pdbx_strand_id
1 'polypeptide(L)'
;EIRSRGLGDVYKRQNLRNGGQHTWSDRIQDAIISRLAMNSHIDRMGYQPCIVYLNGDYWGLYGVREKIDEHYVESNHGIDSKKVDLLNRDSALSGSSAHFAETYYLIQNTNVSDTNFINVLESRFDLSNYMDYFIFQTYIQNMDWLGIAWGLNNVKLWRPDTTGGKWRYVLYDTDAAFGYFGQNIYENYLNYARYP
;
A
#
# COMPACT_ATOMS: atom_id res chain seq x y z
N GLU A 1 -17.36 -16.57 -6.35
CA GLU A 1 -16.70 -16.52 -7.68
C GLU A 1 -15.34 -15.88 -7.51
N ILE A 2 -14.28 -16.69 -7.51
CA ILE A 2 -12.91 -16.18 -7.55
C ILE A 2 -12.71 -15.72 -9.00
N ARG A 3 -12.99 -14.46 -9.28
CA ARG A 3 -12.56 -13.86 -10.53
C ARG A 3 -11.05 -13.70 -10.47
N SER A 4 -10.33 -14.69 -11.00
CA SER A 4 -8.96 -14.46 -11.45
C SER A 4 -9.04 -13.49 -12.62
N ARG A 5 -8.96 -12.20 -12.35
CA ARG A 5 -8.75 -11.23 -13.41
C ARG A 5 -7.41 -11.57 -14.03
N GLY A 6 -7.43 -12.03 -15.29
CA GLY A 6 -6.20 -12.26 -16.03
C GLY A 6 -5.40 -10.95 -16.11
N LEU A 7 -4.11 -11.00 -15.84
CA LEU A 7 -3.23 -9.82 -15.88
C LEU A 7 -3.23 -9.11 -17.25
N GLY A 8 -3.71 -9.76 -18.33
CA GLY A 8 -3.68 -9.21 -19.67
C GLY A 8 -4.70 -8.10 -19.96
N ASP A 9 -5.87 -8.12 -19.31
CA ASP A 9 -6.98 -7.23 -19.67
C ASP A 9 -7.18 -6.02 -18.75
N VAL A 10 -6.49 -5.98 -17.61
CA VAL A 10 -6.81 -5.01 -16.54
C VAL A 10 -5.66 -4.05 -16.25
N TYR A 11 -4.41 -4.42 -16.48
CA TYR A 11 -3.28 -3.62 -16.02
C TYR A 11 -2.57 -2.90 -17.17
N LYS A 12 -2.65 -1.59 -17.20
CA LYS A 12 -1.94 -0.77 -18.18
C LYS A 12 -0.43 -0.77 -17.97
N ARG A 13 0.05 -1.01 -16.73
CA ARG A 13 1.47 -1.05 -16.38
C ARG A 13 1.74 -2.14 -15.35
N GLN A 14 2.85 -2.83 -15.53
CA GLN A 14 3.25 -3.96 -14.69
C GLN A 14 4.72 -3.81 -14.30
N ASN A 15 5.06 -4.37 -13.14
CA ASN A 15 6.43 -4.56 -12.68
C ASN A 15 6.77 -6.05 -12.71
N LEU A 16 7.94 -6.38 -13.22
CA LEU A 16 8.52 -7.70 -13.12
C LEU A 16 9.51 -7.72 -11.97
N ARG A 17 9.21 -8.48 -10.89
CA ARG A 17 10.02 -8.50 -9.67
C ARG A 17 10.57 -9.90 -9.41
N ASN A 18 11.85 -9.99 -9.04
CA ASN A 18 12.56 -11.23 -8.76
C ASN A 18 12.40 -11.75 -7.31
N GLY A 19 11.53 -11.17 -6.51
CA GLY A 19 11.29 -11.56 -5.11
C GLY A 19 11.77 -10.54 -4.07
N GLY A 20 12.44 -9.45 -4.47
CA GLY A 20 12.93 -8.41 -3.54
C GLY A 20 13.92 -8.98 -2.53
N GLN A 21 13.73 -8.70 -1.25
CA GLN A 21 14.57 -9.22 -0.15
C GLN A 21 14.57 -10.75 -0.08
N HIS A 22 13.50 -11.40 -0.56
CA HIS A 22 13.32 -12.85 -0.57
C HIS A 22 13.85 -13.55 -1.82
N THR A 23 14.68 -12.88 -2.64
CA THR A 23 15.24 -13.45 -3.88
C THR A 23 15.95 -14.78 -3.65
N TRP A 24 16.59 -14.97 -2.48
CA TRP A 24 17.35 -16.16 -2.11
C TRP A 24 16.57 -17.14 -1.21
N SER A 25 15.31 -16.85 -0.91
CA SER A 25 14.44 -17.69 -0.08
C SER A 25 13.17 -18.12 -0.84
N ASP A 26 12.00 -17.74 -0.33
CA ASP A 26 10.70 -18.17 -0.88
C ASP A 26 10.23 -17.37 -2.11
N ARG A 27 10.71 -16.13 -2.30
CA ARG A 27 10.39 -15.20 -3.40
C ARG A 27 8.94 -14.76 -3.49
N ILE A 28 8.06 -15.25 -2.62
CA ILE A 28 6.61 -15.07 -2.70
C ILE A 28 5.98 -14.41 -1.47
N GLN A 29 6.77 -14.09 -0.42
CA GLN A 29 6.24 -13.56 0.84
C GLN A 29 5.31 -12.37 0.64
N ASP A 30 5.75 -11.34 -0.07
CA ASP A 30 4.97 -10.14 -0.34
C ASP A 30 3.68 -10.45 -1.16
N ALA A 31 3.72 -11.45 -2.04
CA ALA A 31 2.55 -11.94 -2.76
C ALA A 31 1.55 -12.64 -1.84
N ILE A 32 2.04 -13.46 -0.89
CA ILE A 32 1.21 -14.13 0.12
C ILE A 32 0.55 -13.08 1.01
N ILE A 33 1.31 -12.09 1.49
CA ILE A 33 0.82 -11.01 2.33
C ILE A 33 -0.28 -10.22 1.60
N SER A 34 -0.04 -9.83 0.34
CA SER A 34 -1.06 -9.17 -0.48
C SER A 34 -2.33 -10.02 -0.61
N ARG A 35 -2.19 -11.34 -0.74
CA ARG A 35 -3.34 -12.25 -0.82
C ARG A 35 -4.09 -12.40 0.50
N LEU A 36 -3.40 -12.38 1.64
CA LEU A 36 -4.03 -12.41 2.97
C LEU A 36 -4.94 -11.20 3.19
N ALA A 37 -4.57 -10.04 2.64
CA ALA A 37 -5.39 -8.82 2.70
C ALA A 37 -6.60 -8.81 1.74
N MET A 38 -6.89 -9.90 1.01
CA MET A 38 -7.87 -9.92 -0.09
C MET A 38 -9.30 -9.59 0.34
N ASN A 39 -9.69 -9.95 1.56
CA ASN A 39 -11.05 -9.76 2.08
C ASN A 39 -11.18 -8.54 3.01
N SER A 40 -10.21 -7.65 2.98
CA SER A 40 -10.22 -6.39 3.73
C SER A 40 -10.56 -5.21 2.81
N HIS A 41 -10.67 -4.01 3.40
CA HIS A 41 -10.84 -2.76 2.66
C HIS A 41 -9.52 -2.19 2.11
N ILE A 42 -8.40 -2.92 2.28
CA ILE A 42 -7.07 -2.47 1.87
C ILE A 42 -6.92 -2.58 0.35
N ASP A 43 -6.48 -1.51 -0.26
CA ASP A 43 -6.02 -1.52 -1.64
C ASP A 43 -4.67 -2.25 -1.72
N ARG A 44 -4.50 -3.14 -2.68
CA ARG A 44 -3.34 -4.03 -2.78
C ARG A 44 -3.01 -4.36 -4.23
N MET A 45 -1.77 -4.75 -4.48
CA MET A 45 -1.30 -5.15 -5.81
C MET A 45 -1.81 -6.53 -6.21
N GLY A 46 -2.20 -6.68 -7.48
CA GLY A 46 -2.31 -7.99 -8.12
C GLY A 46 -0.93 -8.64 -8.30
N TYR A 47 -0.90 -9.98 -8.27
CA TYR A 47 0.31 -10.78 -8.43
C TYR A 47 0.04 -12.03 -9.26
N GLN A 48 0.99 -12.34 -10.16
CA GLN A 48 1.03 -13.62 -10.88
C GLN A 48 2.47 -14.11 -11.00
N PRO A 49 2.77 -15.36 -10.60
CA PRO A 49 4.09 -15.93 -10.85
C PRO A 49 4.31 -16.15 -12.33
N CYS A 50 5.55 -15.97 -12.78
CA CYS A 50 5.95 -16.22 -14.15
C CYS A 50 7.38 -16.75 -14.24
N ILE A 51 7.67 -17.49 -15.29
CA ILE A 51 9.02 -17.90 -15.66
C ILE A 51 9.51 -16.91 -16.71
N VAL A 52 10.72 -16.38 -16.49
CA VAL A 52 11.37 -15.45 -17.42
C VAL A 52 12.44 -16.18 -18.21
N TYR A 53 12.41 -15.97 -19.52
CA TYR A 53 13.49 -16.35 -20.44
C TYR A 53 14.07 -15.07 -21.04
N LEU A 54 15.39 -15.00 -21.14
CA LEU A 54 16.11 -13.91 -21.78
C LEU A 54 16.89 -14.47 -22.98
N ASN A 55 16.57 -13.99 -24.17
CA ASN A 55 17.14 -14.48 -25.44
C ASN A 55 17.04 -16.01 -25.62
N GLY A 56 16.03 -16.66 -25.05
CA GLY A 56 15.81 -18.10 -25.11
C GLY A 56 16.38 -18.87 -23.93
N ASP A 57 17.25 -18.27 -23.11
CA ASP A 57 17.82 -18.91 -21.92
C ASP A 57 16.93 -18.68 -20.69
N TYR A 58 16.81 -19.70 -19.86
CA TYR A 58 16.08 -19.62 -18.60
C TYR A 58 16.74 -18.60 -17.67
N TRP A 59 15.98 -17.57 -17.29
CA TRP A 59 16.47 -16.47 -16.43
C TRP A 59 16.02 -16.59 -14.98
N GLY A 60 14.86 -17.17 -14.72
CA GLY A 60 14.37 -17.40 -13.36
C GLY A 60 12.87 -17.31 -13.18
N LEU A 61 12.47 -17.53 -11.90
CA LEU A 61 11.09 -17.34 -11.44
C LEU A 61 10.91 -15.90 -10.96
N TYR A 62 9.89 -15.23 -11.48
CA TYR A 62 9.56 -13.83 -11.19
C TYR A 62 8.08 -13.69 -10.83
N GLY A 63 7.74 -12.54 -10.26
CA GLY A 63 6.35 -12.12 -10.06
C GLY A 63 6.02 -10.95 -10.97
N VAL A 64 4.98 -11.12 -11.79
CA VAL A 64 4.33 -9.98 -12.47
C VAL A 64 3.39 -9.33 -11.47
N ARG A 65 3.55 -8.03 -11.26
CA ARG A 65 2.77 -7.24 -10.29
C ARG A 65 2.18 -6.01 -10.95
N GLU A 66 1.04 -5.57 -10.42
CA GLU A 66 0.55 -4.24 -10.74
C GLU A 66 1.56 -3.17 -10.29
N LYS A 67 1.76 -2.19 -11.14
CA LYS A 67 2.45 -0.96 -10.75
C LYS A 67 1.43 -0.05 -10.06
N ILE A 68 1.73 0.38 -8.84
CA ILE A 68 0.91 1.38 -8.14
C ILE A 68 1.21 2.76 -8.71
N ASP A 69 0.37 3.17 -9.65
CA ASP A 69 0.35 4.48 -10.29
C ASP A 69 -1.11 4.94 -10.53
N GLU A 70 -1.31 6.06 -11.22
CA GLU A 70 -2.64 6.59 -11.52
C GLU A 70 -3.50 5.61 -12.35
N HIS A 71 -2.89 4.75 -13.15
CA HIS A 71 -3.60 3.73 -13.93
C HIS A 71 -4.03 2.52 -13.09
N TYR A 72 -3.33 2.24 -11.99
CA TYR A 72 -3.80 1.29 -10.98
C TYR A 72 -5.15 1.74 -10.43
N VAL A 73 -5.27 3.02 -10.06
CA VAL A 73 -6.52 3.58 -9.53
C VAL A 73 -7.63 3.52 -10.59
N GLU A 74 -7.32 3.89 -11.83
CA GLU A 74 -8.27 3.79 -12.93
C GLU A 74 -8.78 2.37 -13.15
N SER A 75 -7.88 1.37 -13.13
CA SER A 75 -8.22 -0.03 -13.41
C SER A 75 -9.00 -0.69 -12.27
N ASN A 76 -8.68 -0.38 -11.02
CA ASN A 76 -9.27 -1.03 -9.84
C ASN A 76 -10.47 -0.29 -9.27
N HIS A 77 -10.56 1.03 -9.46
CA HIS A 77 -11.60 1.88 -8.87
C HIS A 77 -12.46 2.64 -9.89
N GLY A 78 -12.12 2.58 -11.18
CA GLY A 78 -12.88 3.28 -12.25
C GLY A 78 -12.74 4.80 -12.22
N ILE A 79 -11.72 5.34 -11.56
CA ILE A 79 -11.44 6.77 -11.48
C ILE A 79 -10.52 7.15 -12.64
N ASP A 80 -10.86 8.22 -13.36
CA ASP A 80 -10.02 8.77 -14.43
C ASP A 80 -8.60 9.04 -13.90
N SER A 81 -7.59 8.44 -14.53
CA SER A 81 -6.19 8.58 -14.13
C SER A 81 -5.68 10.02 -14.06
N LYS A 82 -6.32 10.93 -14.79
CA LYS A 82 -6.02 12.38 -14.73
C LYS A 82 -6.62 13.10 -13.52
N LYS A 83 -7.47 12.42 -12.76
CA LYS A 83 -8.17 12.93 -11.57
C LYS A 83 -7.80 12.15 -10.32
N VAL A 84 -6.52 11.87 -10.16
CA VAL A 84 -5.98 11.11 -9.04
C VAL A 84 -4.81 11.86 -8.42
N ASP A 85 -4.92 12.14 -7.13
CA ASP A 85 -3.75 12.44 -6.32
C ASP A 85 -3.20 11.12 -5.78
N LEU A 86 -1.96 10.80 -6.11
CA LEU A 86 -1.24 9.63 -5.63
C LEU A 86 0.08 10.07 -5.01
N LEU A 87 0.31 9.67 -3.78
CA LEU A 87 1.51 10.04 -3.04
C LEU A 87 2.36 8.81 -2.69
N ASN A 88 3.65 9.03 -2.61
CA ASN A 88 4.61 8.20 -1.89
C ASN A 88 5.07 8.99 -0.68
N ARG A 89 4.60 8.61 0.50
CA ARG A 89 4.68 9.41 1.73
C ARG A 89 3.96 10.76 1.54
N ASP A 90 4.70 11.86 1.53
CA ASP A 90 4.23 13.24 1.35
C ASP A 90 4.45 13.78 -0.07
N SER A 91 5.17 13.03 -0.91
CA SER A 91 5.58 13.46 -2.25
C SER A 91 4.64 12.93 -3.32
N ALA A 92 4.14 13.82 -4.18
CA ALA A 92 3.24 13.44 -5.26
C ALA A 92 3.96 12.62 -6.34
N LEU A 93 3.39 11.44 -6.66
CA LEU A 93 3.73 10.65 -7.84
C LEU A 93 2.84 11.01 -9.03
N SER A 94 1.59 11.39 -8.75
CA SER A 94 0.61 11.90 -9.70
C SER A 94 -0.29 12.90 -9.00
N GLY A 95 -0.81 13.90 -9.73
CA GLY A 95 -1.66 14.95 -9.15
C GLY A 95 -0.89 15.87 -8.21
N SER A 96 -1.45 16.15 -7.03
CA SER A 96 -0.93 17.13 -6.07
C SER A 96 -0.90 16.58 -4.64
N SER A 97 0.12 17.01 -3.87
CA SER A 97 0.17 16.77 -2.41
C SER A 97 -0.53 17.86 -1.57
N ALA A 98 -1.04 18.92 -2.19
CA ALA A 98 -1.59 20.06 -1.48
C ALA A 98 -2.75 19.68 -0.55
N HIS A 99 -3.69 18.86 -1.02
CA HIS A 99 -4.81 18.39 -0.20
C HIS A 99 -4.35 17.53 0.97
N PHE A 100 -3.27 16.76 0.83
CA PHE A 100 -2.70 15.98 1.94
C PHE A 100 -2.05 16.89 2.98
N ALA A 101 -1.31 17.90 2.56
CA ALA A 101 -0.72 18.88 3.45
C ALA A 101 -1.81 19.66 4.23
N GLU A 102 -2.89 20.07 3.56
CA GLU A 102 -4.06 20.68 4.21
C GLU A 102 -4.71 19.71 5.22
N THR A 103 -4.88 18.44 4.84
CA THR A 103 -5.42 17.38 5.71
C THR A 103 -4.56 17.18 6.96
N TYR A 104 -3.25 17.11 6.79
CA TYR A 104 -2.30 16.97 7.90
C TYR A 104 -2.38 18.17 8.86
N TYR A 105 -2.38 19.39 8.32
CA TYR A 105 -2.55 20.60 9.11
C TYR A 105 -3.89 20.62 9.88
N LEU A 106 -4.97 20.25 9.24
CA LEU A 106 -6.30 20.19 9.86
C LEU A 106 -6.31 19.20 11.05
N ILE A 107 -5.76 18.00 10.87
CA ILE A 107 -5.70 16.98 11.92
C ILE A 107 -4.86 17.44 13.10
N GLN A 108 -3.67 18.01 12.83
CA GLN A 108 -2.79 18.52 13.89
C GLN A 108 -3.44 19.64 14.72
N ASN A 109 -4.32 20.42 14.13
CA ASN A 109 -4.97 21.55 14.81
C ASN A 109 -6.38 21.19 15.34
N THR A 110 -6.82 19.95 15.21
CA THR A 110 -8.09 19.47 15.78
C THR A 110 -7.82 18.70 17.06
N ASN A 111 -8.49 19.10 18.16
CA ASN A 111 -8.33 18.41 19.44
C ASN A 111 -8.90 16.99 19.34
N VAL A 112 -8.09 15.99 19.64
CA VAL A 112 -8.49 14.55 19.62
C VAL A 112 -9.60 14.22 20.62
N SER A 113 -9.79 15.04 21.67
CA SER A 113 -10.90 14.91 22.64
C SER A 113 -12.19 15.57 22.17
N ASP A 114 -12.17 16.27 21.02
CA ASP A 114 -13.38 16.83 20.43
C ASP A 114 -14.26 15.70 19.88
N THR A 115 -15.53 15.70 20.22
CA THR A 115 -16.52 14.73 19.72
C THR A 115 -16.64 14.76 18.19
N ASN A 116 -16.27 15.86 17.55
CA ASN A 116 -16.26 16.02 16.11
C ASN A 116 -14.96 15.50 15.44
N PHE A 117 -13.95 15.09 16.19
CA PHE A 117 -12.65 14.67 15.63
C PHE A 117 -12.79 13.53 14.60
N ILE A 118 -13.62 12.54 14.91
CA ILE A 118 -13.89 11.41 14.00
C ILE A 118 -14.53 11.89 12.69
N ASN A 119 -15.47 12.83 12.75
CA ASN A 119 -16.09 13.39 11.54
C ASN A 119 -15.06 14.12 10.67
N VAL A 120 -14.09 14.81 11.28
CA VAL A 120 -12.97 15.44 10.57
C VAL A 120 -12.15 14.38 9.86
N LEU A 121 -11.78 13.29 10.53
CA LEU A 121 -11.06 12.18 9.91
C LEU A 121 -11.86 11.56 8.76
N GLU A 122 -13.15 11.25 8.99
CA GLU A 122 -14.04 10.67 7.97
C GLU A 122 -14.24 11.56 6.75
N SER A 123 -14.13 12.87 6.92
CA SER A 123 -14.21 13.81 5.79
C SER A 123 -12.98 13.74 4.88
N ARG A 124 -11.84 13.24 5.38
CA ARG A 124 -10.53 13.23 4.71
C ARG A 124 -10.06 11.84 4.33
N PHE A 125 -10.38 10.81 5.11
CA PHE A 125 -9.94 9.45 4.91
C PHE A 125 -11.11 8.48 4.76
N ASP A 126 -10.92 7.44 3.96
CA ASP A 126 -11.71 6.22 4.06
C ASP A 126 -11.25 5.46 5.32
N LEU A 127 -12.00 5.62 6.41
CA LEU A 127 -11.60 5.06 7.71
C LEU A 127 -11.57 3.53 7.70
N SER A 128 -12.44 2.87 6.94
CA SER A 128 -12.40 1.40 6.83
C SER A 128 -11.09 0.93 6.20
N ASN A 129 -10.66 1.58 5.12
CA ASN A 129 -9.37 1.31 4.49
C ASN A 129 -8.21 1.63 5.45
N TYR A 130 -8.25 2.80 6.10
CA TYR A 130 -7.19 3.22 7.02
C TYR A 130 -7.02 2.26 8.20
N MET A 131 -8.12 1.88 8.86
CA MET A 131 -8.10 0.99 10.02
C MET A 131 -7.59 -0.40 9.63
N ASP A 132 -8.12 -0.98 8.55
CA ASP A 132 -7.68 -2.29 8.08
C ASP A 132 -6.19 -2.25 7.70
N TYR A 133 -5.74 -1.20 6.99
CA TYR A 133 -4.34 -1.04 6.61
C TYR A 133 -3.43 -0.98 7.84
N PHE A 134 -3.79 -0.18 8.85
CA PHE A 134 -2.98 -0.01 10.05
C PHE A 134 -2.92 -1.30 10.88
N ILE A 135 -4.08 -1.96 11.10
CA ILE A 135 -4.17 -3.23 11.83
C ILE A 135 -3.35 -4.31 11.09
N PHE A 136 -3.47 -4.37 9.77
CA PHE A 136 -2.80 -5.38 8.98
C PHE A 136 -1.28 -5.20 9.01
N GLN A 137 -0.78 -3.98 8.81
CA GLN A 137 0.65 -3.66 8.88
C GLN A 137 1.27 -4.01 10.25
N THR A 138 0.55 -3.73 11.33
CA THR A 138 0.99 -4.10 12.68
C THR A 138 0.94 -5.60 12.91
N TYR A 139 -0.08 -6.29 12.41
CA TYR A 139 -0.21 -7.75 12.51
C TYR A 139 0.91 -8.49 11.80
N ILE A 140 1.27 -8.09 10.58
CA ILE A 140 2.37 -8.69 9.83
C ILE A 140 3.75 -8.26 10.33
N GLN A 141 3.81 -7.34 11.29
CA GLN A 141 5.07 -6.80 11.83
C GLN A 141 6.01 -6.27 10.74
N ASN A 142 5.49 -5.43 9.83
CA ASN A 142 6.31 -4.86 8.79
C ASN A 142 7.32 -3.86 9.37
N MET A 143 8.61 -4.20 9.34
CA MET A 143 9.67 -3.34 9.88
C MET A 143 9.98 -2.14 9.00
N ASP A 144 9.73 -2.25 7.72
CA ASP A 144 9.96 -1.16 6.76
C ASP A 144 8.73 -0.26 6.61
N TRP A 145 8.14 0.07 7.76
CA TRP A 145 6.94 0.89 7.90
C TRP A 145 6.99 1.66 9.24
N LEU A 146 6.34 2.81 9.36
CA LEU A 146 6.27 3.68 10.56
C LEU A 146 7.63 4.07 11.19
N GLY A 147 8.70 4.06 10.44
CA GLY A 147 10.00 4.45 10.99
C GLY A 147 10.65 3.43 11.92
N ILE A 148 10.19 2.17 11.94
CA ILE A 148 10.66 1.16 12.87
C ILE A 148 12.16 0.86 12.64
N ALA A 149 12.56 0.56 11.42
CA ALA A 149 13.95 0.24 11.10
C ALA A 149 14.63 1.29 10.22
N TRP A 150 13.93 1.76 9.18
CA TRP A 150 14.54 2.61 8.13
C TRP A 150 13.81 3.93 7.89
N GLY A 151 13.11 4.45 8.88
CA GLY A 151 12.28 5.64 8.74
C GLY A 151 10.91 5.32 8.12
N LEU A 152 10.10 6.35 7.91
CA LEU A 152 8.79 6.18 7.26
C LEU A 152 9.02 5.77 5.80
N ASN A 153 8.75 4.51 5.49
CA ASN A 153 8.95 3.93 4.17
C ASN A 153 7.73 3.13 3.71
N ASN A 154 7.70 2.72 2.45
CA ASN A 154 6.66 1.86 1.88
C ASN A 154 5.22 2.33 2.16
N VAL A 155 5.00 3.65 2.19
CA VAL A 155 3.68 4.26 2.39
C VAL A 155 3.23 4.92 1.11
N LYS A 156 2.19 4.33 0.49
CA LYS A 156 1.48 4.93 -0.64
C LYS A 156 0.04 5.17 -0.28
N LEU A 157 -0.47 6.29 -0.73
CA LEU A 157 -1.88 6.65 -0.57
C LEU A 157 -2.35 7.42 -1.78
N TRP A 158 -3.64 7.33 -2.06
CA TRP A 158 -4.26 8.01 -3.17
C TRP A 158 -5.66 8.52 -2.80
N ARG A 159 -6.16 9.47 -3.56
CA ARG A 159 -7.56 9.91 -3.52
C ARG A 159 -8.04 10.33 -4.92
N PRO A 160 -9.37 10.31 -5.18
CA PRO A 160 -9.92 11.05 -6.30
C PRO A 160 -9.68 12.55 -6.12
N ASP A 161 -9.16 13.24 -7.13
CA ASP A 161 -9.08 14.70 -7.14
C ASP A 161 -10.45 15.31 -7.49
N THR A 162 -11.37 15.13 -6.57
CA THR A 162 -12.76 15.63 -6.65
C THR A 162 -13.21 16.12 -5.28
N THR A 163 -14.26 16.94 -5.25
CA THR A 163 -14.89 17.35 -4.00
C THR A 163 -15.33 16.14 -3.19
N GLY A 164 -14.89 16.04 -1.94
CA GLY A 164 -15.18 14.91 -1.05
C GLY A 164 -14.37 13.63 -1.33
N GLY A 165 -13.40 13.68 -2.24
CA GLY A 165 -12.46 12.57 -2.45
C GLY A 165 -11.65 12.29 -1.20
N LYS A 166 -11.67 11.04 -0.73
CA LYS A 166 -11.03 10.59 0.51
C LYS A 166 -9.73 9.85 0.23
N TRP A 167 -8.76 10.02 1.13
CA TRP A 167 -7.49 9.29 1.08
C TRP A 167 -7.68 7.82 1.43
N ARG A 168 -7.00 6.96 0.66
CA ARG A 168 -6.93 5.50 0.83
C ARG A 168 -5.48 5.06 0.77
N TYR A 169 -5.10 4.15 1.65
CA TYR A 169 -3.76 3.55 1.68
C TYR A 169 -3.70 2.30 0.80
N VAL A 170 -2.54 2.08 0.21
CA VAL A 170 -2.25 0.90 -0.62
C VAL A 170 -1.17 0.05 0.04
N LEU A 171 -1.46 -1.23 0.22
CA LEU A 171 -0.48 -2.20 0.71
C LEU A 171 0.49 -2.57 -0.41
N TYR A 172 1.76 -2.28 -0.20
CA TYR A 172 2.80 -2.66 -1.14
C TYR A 172 4.15 -2.81 -0.43
N ASP A 173 5.06 -3.60 -1.02
CA ASP A 173 6.43 -3.83 -0.57
C ASP A 173 6.51 -4.28 0.90
N THR A 174 5.92 -5.44 1.17
CA THR A 174 5.82 -6.02 2.51
C THR A 174 6.85 -7.14 2.74
N ASP A 175 7.94 -7.12 2.01
CA ASP A 175 8.99 -8.16 2.10
C ASP A 175 9.83 -8.07 3.39
N ALA A 176 9.70 -6.99 4.17
CA ALA A 176 10.31 -6.85 5.48
C ALA A 176 9.38 -7.27 6.65
N ALA A 177 8.37 -8.11 6.38
CA ALA A 177 7.39 -8.55 7.36
C ALA A 177 7.64 -9.99 7.85
N PHE A 178 6.79 -10.48 8.76
CA PHE A 178 6.77 -11.84 9.30
C PHE A 178 8.11 -12.35 9.85
N GLY A 179 8.86 -11.48 10.54
CA GLY A 179 10.08 -11.89 11.22
C GLY A 179 11.30 -12.03 10.30
N TYR A 180 11.27 -11.49 9.08
CA TYR A 180 12.37 -11.57 8.12
C TYR A 180 13.73 -11.15 8.69
N PHE A 181 13.75 -10.12 9.54
CA PHE A 181 14.95 -9.63 10.21
C PHE A 181 15.07 -10.10 11.66
N GLY A 182 14.42 -11.21 12.02
CA GLY A 182 14.45 -11.75 13.37
C GLY A 182 13.68 -10.91 14.40
N GLN A 183 12.61 -10.22 13.96
CA GLN A 183 11.77 -9.43 14.86
C GLN A 183 11.21 -10.28 15.99
N ASN A 184 11.08 -9.64 17.14
CA ASN A 184 10.38 -10.23 18.28
C ASN A 184 8.86 -10.22 18.00
N ILE A 185 8.24 -11.38 17.97
CA ILE A 185 6.78 -11.52 17.75
C ILE A 185 5.94 -10.88 18.87
N TYR A 186 6.56 -10.56 20.01
CA TYR A 186 5.91 -9.85 21.13
C TYR A 186 6.10 -8.34 21.07
N GLU A 187 6.80 -7.83 20.04
CA GLU A 187 7.00 -6.39 19.87
C GLU A 187 5.66 -5.68 19.61
N ASN A 188 5.40 -4.66 20.40
CA ASN A 188 4.18 -3.87 20.22
C ASN A 188 4.40 -2.73 19.22
N TYR A 189 4.08 -2.97 17.97
CA TYR A 189 4.22 -2.01 16.87
C TYR A 189 3.41 -0.72 17.06
N LEU A 190 2.36 -0.74 17.89
CA LEU A 190 1.63 0.49 18.24
C LEU A 190 2.47 1.50 19.02
N ASN A 191 3.54 1.05 19.67
CA ASN A 191 4.45 1.98 20.36
C ASN A 191 5.16 2.91 19.38
N TYR A 192 5.48 2.44 18.18
CA TYR A 192 6.12 3.26 17.15
C TYR A 192 5.17 4.31 16.56
N ALA A 193 3.85 4.02 16.53
CA ALA A 193 2.86 5.00 16.09
C ALA A 193 2.61 6.11 17.12
N ARG A 194 2.93 5.89 18.40
CA ARG A 194 2.71 6.87 19.48
C ARG A 194 3.83 7.88 19.61
N TYR A 195 5.03 7.51 19.18
CA TYR A 195 6.25 8.30 19.38
C TYR A 195 7.04 8.32 18.06
N PRO A 196 6.54 9.05 17.04
CA PRO A 196 7.24 9.20 15.77
C PRO A 196 8.54 10.00 15.91
#